data_30e321c6dc682a25ef249e92dcb24802
#
_entry.id   30e321c6dc682a25ef249e92dcb24802
#
_cell.length_a   1.000
_cell.length_b   1.000
_cell.length_c   1.000
_cell.angle_alpha   90.00
_cell.angle_beta   90.00
_cell.angle_gamma   90.00
#
_symmetry.space_group_name_H-M   'P 1'
#
loop_
_entity.id
_entity.type
_entity.pdbx_description
1 polymer ?
#
loop_
_entity_poly.entity_id
_entity_poly.type
_entity_poly.pdbx_seq_one_letter_code
_entity_poly.pdbx_strand_id
1 'polypeptide(L)'
;SESELDAVLGLRQKLLQAKKENLDLTIQHNQEVSNYEKQIIKLRSEFERGEAVRQGLEYELAIARKDAHLKMCTTEEELSDAKNKLVELQVFNENLQQKVTETEKTFHNAQQKWEEE
;
A
#
# COMPACT_ATOMS: atom_id res chain seq x y z
N SER A 1 8.53 -7.14 -84.15
CA SER A 1 8.88 -5.79 -84.48
C SER A 1 9.75 -5.17 -83.38
N GLU A 2 10.50 -4.15 -83.69
CA GLU A 2 11.31 -3.41 -82.68
C GLU A 2 10.44 -2.82 -81.55
N SER A 3 9.25 -2.36 -81.93
CA SER A 3 8.30 -1.79 -80.98
C SER A 3 7.79 -2.83 -79.91
N GLU A 4 7.53 -4.02 -80.37
CA GLU A 4 7.13 -5.13 -79.49
C GLU A 4 8.27 -5.56 -78.59
N LEU A 5 9.48 -5.62 -79.10
CA LEU A 5 10.67 -5.98 -78.35
C LEU A 5 10.94 -4.92 -77.27
N ASP A 6 10.86 -3.64 -77.57
CA ASP A 6 11.02 -2.55 -76.63
C ASP A 6 9.97 -2.59 -75.53
N ALA A 7 8.74 -2.94 -75.86
CA ALA A 7 7.66 -3.11 -74.90
C ALA A 7 7.95 -4.24 -73.93
N VAL A 8 8.46 -5.39 -74.43
CA VAL A 8 8.84 -6.55 -73.61
C VAL A 8 9.98 -6.22 -72.69
N LEU A 9 11.01 -5.53 -73.18
CA LEU A 9 12.15 -5.09 -72.37
C LEU A 9 11.72 -4.11 -71.26
N GLY A 10 10.83 -3.19 -71.61
CA GLY A 10 10.28 -2.26 -70.62
C GLY A 10 9.50 -2.97 -69.50
N LEU A 11 8.69 -3.97 -69.83
CA LEU A 11 7.95 -4.78 -68.89
C LEU A 11 8.88 -5.60 -67.98
N ARG A 12 9.95 -6.17 -68.59
CA ARG A 12 10.96 -6.92 -67.82
C ARG A 12 11.65 -6.01 -66.76
N GLN A 13 11.99 -4.76 -67.15
CA GLN A 13 12.61 -3.81 -66.27
C GLN A 13 11.68 -3.46 -65.10
N LYS A 14 10.41 -3.21 -65.41
CA LYS A 14 9.39 -2.94 -64.40
C LYS A 14 9.22 -4.11 -63.42
N LEU A 15 9.21 -5.35 -63.95
CA LEU A 15 9.10 -6.54 -63.14
C LEU A 15 10.33 -6.72 -62.21
N LEU A 16 11.53 -6.52 -62.72
CA LEU A 16 12.74 -6.55 -61.93
C LEU A 16 12.74 -5.52 -60.83
N GLN A 17 12.31 -4.30 -61.12
CA GLN A 17 12.21 -3.22 -60.15
C GLN A 17 11.18 -3.56 -59.08
N ALA A 18 10.01 -4.04 -59.43
CA ALA A 18 8.97 -4.46 -58.50
C ALA A 18 9.45 -5.61 -57.58
N LYS A 19 10.17 -6.58 -58.15
CA LYS A 19 10.74 -7.67 -57.34
C LYS A 19 11.77 -7.15 -56.32
N LYS A 20 12.63 -6.22 -56.73
CA LYS A 20 13.61 -5.60 -55.87
C LYS A 20 12.95 -4.85 -54.73
N GLU A 21 11.97 -3.98 -55.04
CA GLU A 21 11.21 -3.24 -54.06
C GLU A 21 10.49 -4.15 -53.07
N ASN A 22 9.89 -5.25 -53.58
CA ASN A 22 9.23 -6.26 -52.76
C ASN A 22 10.22 -6.93 -51.79
N LEU A 23 11.40 -7.28 -52.28
CA LEU A 23 12.44 -7.88 -51.43
C LEU A 23 12.91 -6.89 -50.34
N ASP A 24 13.16 -5.62 -50.71
CA ASP A 24 13.56 -4.60 -49.79
C ASP A 24 12.51 -4.37 -48.70
N LEU A 25 11.23 -4.31 -49.08
CA LEU A 25 10.09 -4.20 -48.17
C LEU A 25 9.99 -5.41 -47.24
N THR A 26 10.21 -6.61 -47.76
CA THR A 26 10.21 -7.84 -46.95
C THR A 26 11.31 -7.82 -45.90
N ILE A 27 12.52 -7.41 -46.26
CA ILE A 27 13.64 -7.28 -45.36
C ILE A 27 13.34 -6.26 -44.27
N GLN A 28 12.85 -5.08 -44.68
CA GLN A 28 12.48 -3.99 -43.73
C GLN A 28 11.38 -4.49 -42.76
N HIS A 29 10.34 -5.13 -43.29
CA HIS A 29 9.25 -5.65 -42.46
C HIS A 29 9.74 -6.68 -41.44
N ASN A 30 10.59 -7.63 -41.87
CA ASN A 30 11.16 -8.62 -40.97
C ASN A 30 12.01 -8.00 -39.87
N GLN A 31 12.76 -6.91 -40.15
CA GLN A 31 13.53 -6.19 -39.19
C GLN A 31 12.60 -5.49 -38.15
N GLU A 32 11.53 -4.86 -38.62
CA GLU A 32 10.54 -4.21 -37.76
C GLU A 32 9.85 -5.22 -36.85
N VAL A 33 9.43 -6.37 -37.40
CA VAL A 33 8.84 -7.45 -36.60
C VAL A 33 9.79 -7.94 -35.54
N SER A 34 11.06 -8.18 -35.90
CA SER A 34 12.09 -8.59 -34.94
C SER A 34 12.28 -7.57 -33.83
N ASN A 35 12.28 -6.29 -34.14
CA ASN A 35 12.41 -5.21 -33.15
C ASN A 35 11.19 -5.17 -32.22
N TYR A 36 9.99 -5.32 -32.74
CA TYR A 36 8.77 -5.37 -31.93
C TYR A 36 8.74 -6.60 -31.04
N GLU A 37 9.18 -7.76 -31.53
CA GLU A 37 9.29 -8.97 -30.72
C GLU A 37 10.23 -8.77 -29.53
N LYS A 38 11.38 -8.12 -29.75
CA LYS A 38 12.31 -7.77 -28.67
C LYS A 38 11.69 -6.84 -27.66
N GLN A 39 10.94 -5.83 -28.12
CA GLN A 39 10.24 -4.89 -27.23
C GLN A 39 9.17 -5.60 -26.40
N ILE A 40 8.41 -6.51 -27.01
CA ILE A 40 7.39 -7.31 -26.30
C ILE A 40 8.03 -8.16 -25.21
N ILE A 41 9.15 -8.83 -25.51
CA ILE A 41 9.87 -9.65 -24.53
C ILE A 41 10.33 -8.78 -23.36
N LYS A 42 10.89 -7.62 -23.67
CA LYS A 42 11.33 -6.67 -22.65
C LYS A 42 10.19 -6.19 -21.76
N LEU A 43 9.07 -5.79 -22.36
CA LEU A 43 7.89 -5.31 -21.63
C LEU A 43 7.28 -6.41 -20.77
N ARG A 44 7.22 -7.65 -21.26
CA ARG A 44 6.75 -8.79 -20.46
C ARG A 44 7.64 -9.04 -19.25
N SER A 45 8.94 -8.96 -19.42
CA SER A 45 9.90 -9.12 -18.33
C SER A 45 9.74 -8.02 -17.29
N GLU A 46 9.57 -6.78 -17.72
CA GLU A 46 9.32 -5.64 -16.84
C GLU A 46 7.99 -5.79 -16.10
N PHE A 47 6.95 -6.24 -16.77
CA PHE A 47 5.65 -6.51 -16.18
C PHE A 47 5.72 -7.59 -15.10
N GLU A 48 6.35 -8.73 -15.40
CA GLU A 48 6.52 -9.83 -14.44
C GLU A 48 7.28 -9.38 -13.19
N ARG A 49 8.33 -8.59 -13.40
CA ARG A 49 9.12 -8.02 -12.28
C ARG A 49 8.28 -7.05 -11.45
N GLY A 50 7.52 -6.18 -12.11
CA GLY A 50 6.59 -5.27 -11.46
C GLY A 50 5.53 -5.98 -10.65
N GLU A 51 4.97 -7.07 -11.19
CA GLU A 51 3.98 -7.90 -10.49
C GLU A 51 4.58 -8.56 -9.25
N ALA A 52 5.81 -9.07 -9.34
CA ALA A 52 6.49 -9.68 -8.20
C ALA A 52 6.70 -8.65 -7.08
N VAL A 53 7.12 -7.42 -7.43
CA VAL A 53 7.28 -6.32 -6.47
C VAL A 53 5.93 -5.94 -5.85
N ARG A 54 4.89 -5.82 -6.67
CA ARG A 54 3.53 -5.49 -6.18
C ARG A 54 3.03 -6.52 -5.18
N GLN A 55 3.16 -7.81 -5.50
CA GLN A 55 2.74 -8.89 -4.60
C GLN A 55 3.52 -8.87 -3.29
N GLY A 56 4.84 -8.62 -3.35
CA GLY A 56 5.67 -8.47 -2.16
C GLY A 56 5.23 -7.32 -1.28
N LEU A 57 4.94 -6.16 -1.87
CA LEU A 57 4.47 -4.98 -1.14
C LEU A 57 3.08 -5.19 -0.54
N GLU A 58 2.18 -5.86 -1.24
CA GLU A 58 0.85 -6.22 -0.69
C GLU A 58 0.98 -7.12 0.53
N TYR A 59 1.89 -8.08 0.47
CA TYR A 59 2.16 -8.97 1.61
C TYR A 59 2.73 -8.21 2.81
N GLU A 60 3.72 -7.36 2.58
CA GLU A 60 4.29 -6.51 3.64
C GLU A 60 3.25 -5.57 4.24
N LEU A 61 2.39 -5.00 3.40
CA LEU A 61 1.31 -4.14 3.86
C LEU A 61 0.31 -4.90 4.74
N ALA A 62 -0.05 -6.12 4.34
CA ALA A 62 -0.95 -6.96 5.14
C ALA A 62 -0.37 -7.27 6.52
N ILE A 63 0.93 -7.59 6.60
CA ILE A 63 1.64 -7.82 7.86
C ILE A 63 1.65 -6.54 8.70
N ALA A 64 2.01 -5.40 8.11
CA ALA A 64 2.07 -4.13 8.81
C ALA A 64 0.70 -3.72 9.38
N ARG A 65 -0.36 -3.92 8.61
CA ARG A 65 -1.74 -3.65 9.06
C ARG A 65 -2.15 -4.54 10.23
N LYS A 66 -1.80 -5.82 10.17
CA LYS A 66 -2.07 -6.77 11.26
C LYS A 66 -1.34 -6.37 12.53
N ASP A 67 -0.05 -6.04 12.43
CA ASP A 67 0.75 -5.58 13.57
C ASP A 67 0.19 -4.29 14.17
N ALA A 68 -0.16 -3.33 13.34
CA ALA A 68 -0.76 -2.08 13.79
C ALA A 68 -2.09 -2.31 14.51
N HIS A 69 -2.92 -3.21 13.99
CA HIS A 69 -4.20 -3.57 14.62
C HIS A 69 -3.98 -4.23 15.98
N LEU A 70 -3.04 -5.16 16.08
CA LEU A 70 -2.71 -5.81 17.37
C LEU A 70 -2.19 -4.81 18.39
N LYS A 71 -1.31 -3.91 18.00
CA LYS A 71 -0.80 -2.84 18.86
C LYS A 71 -1.91 -1.91 19.33
N MET A 72 -2.82 -1.56 18.42
CA MET A 72 -3.98 -0.72 18.75
C MET A 72 -4.88 -1.41 19.78
N CYS A 73 -5.19 -2.69 19.59
CA CYS A 73 -6.00 -3.48 20.55
C CYS A 73 -5.33 -3.54 21.92
N THR A 74 -4.03 -3.79 21.96
CA THR A 74 -3.26 -3.82 23.22
C THR A 74 -3.30 -2.46 23.92
N THR A 75 -3.11 -1.38 23.19
CA THR A 75 -3.16 -0.01 23.72
C THR A 75 -4.55 0.32 24.24
N GLU A 76 -5.61 -0.08 23.54
CA GLU A 76 -6.99 0.13 23.98
C GLU A 76 -7.29 -0.62 25.27
N GLU A 77 -6.79 -1.85 25.43
CA GLU A 77 -6.91 -2.62 26.66
C GLU A 77 -6.19 -1.94 27.82
N GLU A 78 -4.96 -1.50 27.59
CA GLU A 78 -4.19 -0.76 28.62
C GLU A 78 -4.88 0.54 29.03
N LEU A 79 -5.46 1.26 28.06
CA LEU A 79 -6.21 2.47 28.34
C LEU A 79 -7.48 2.17 29.15
N SER A 80 -8.19 1.12 28.81
CA SER A 80 -9.39 0.67 29.54
C SER A 80 -9.04 0.31 30.99
N ASP A 81 -7.96 -0.43 31.19
CA ASP A 81 -7.48 -0.82 32.51
C ASP A 81 -7.07 0.40 33.34
N ALA A 82 -6.38 1.34 32.71
CA ALA A 82 -5.99 2.60 33.37
C ALA A 82 -7.20 3.45 33.77
N LYS A 83 -8.20 3.53 32.93
CA LYS A 83 -9.46 4.24 33.22
C LYS A 83 -10.21 3.59 34.39
N ASN A 84 -10.30 2.25 34.41
CA ASN A 84 -10.93 1.51 35.49
C ASN A 84 -10.21 1.73 36.81
N LYS A 85 -8.88 1.72 36.77
CA LYS A 85 -8.06 1.99 37.97
C LYS A 85 -8.23 3.42 38.46
N LEU A 86 -8.35 4.37 37.54
CA LEU A 86 -8.62 5.76 37.91
C LEU A 86 -9.98 5.91 38.62
N VAL A 87 -11.02 5.23 38.13
CA VAL A 87 -12.33 5.22 38.78
C VAL A 87 -12.24 4.64 40.19
N GLU A 88 -11.54 3.50 40.36
CA GLU A 88 -11.33 2.88 41.68
C GLU A 88 -10.63 3.84 42.64
N LEU A 89 -9.59 4.51 42.18
CA LEU A 89 -8.85 5.48 43.00
C LEU A 89 -9.70 6.72 43.35
N GLN A 90 -10.56 7.17 42.45
CA GLN A 90 -11.48 8.27 42.73
C GLN A 90 -12.47 7.91 43.83
N VAL A 91 -13.06 6.71 43.73
CA VAL A 91 -13.98 6.20 44.78
C VAL A 91 -13.25 6.04 46.11
N PHE A 92 -12.05 5.49 46.09
CA PHE A 92 -11.24 5.37 47.33
C PHE A 92 -10.92 6.72 47.92
N ASN A 93 -10.56 7.72 47.11
CA ASN A 93 -10.28 9.07 47.54
C ASN A 93 -11.51 9.73 48.16
N GLU A 94 -12.67 9.60 47.53
CA GLU A 94 -13.93 10.12 48.08
C GLU A 94 -14.27 9.51 49.44
N ASN A 95 -14.07 8.21 49.58
CA ASN A 95 -14.29 7.50 50.85
C ASN A 95 -13.35 7.97 51.92
N LEU A 96 -12.05 8.19 51.60
CA LEU A 96 -11.08 8.75 52.54
C LEU A 96 -11.44 10.17 52.97
N GLN A 97 -11.84 11.01 52.04
CA GLN A 97 -12.29 12.39 52.33
C GLN A 97 -13.49 12.40 53.25
N GLN A 98 -14.44 11.49 53.03
CA GLN A 98 -15.60 11.33 53.91
C GLN A 98 -15.19 10.94 55.32
N LYS A 99 -14.27 9.99 55.46
CA LYS A 99 -13.74 9.57 56.75
C LYS A 99 -13.01 10.69 57.47
N VAL A 100 -12.23 11.48 56.76
CA VAL A 100 -11.54 12.63 57.31
C VAL A 100 -12.56 13.65 57.85
N THR A 101 -13.58 13.95 57.05
CA THR A 101 -14.65 14.89 57.42
C THR A 101 -15.41 14.43 58.67
N GLU A 102 -15.77 13.13 58.69
CA GLU A 102 -16.45 12.52 59.86
C GLU A 102 -15.58 12.55 61.12
N THR A 103 -14.30 12.28 61.00
CA THR A 103 -13.34 12.32 62.09
C THR A 103 -13.13 13.72 62.62
N GLU A 104 -13.02 14.71 61.74
CA GLU A 104 -12.91 16.10 62.10
C GLU A 104 -14.16 16.58 62.87
N LYS A 105 -15.34 16.20 62.40
CA LYS A 105 -16.61 16.51 63.03
C LYS A 105 -16.73 15.87 64.40
N THR A 106 -16.35 14.61 64.56
CA THR A 106 -16.34 13.90 65.85
C THR A 106 -15.39 14.53 66.81
N PHE A 107 -14.19 14.88 66.36
CA PHE A 107 -13.20 15.59 67.19
C PHE A 107 -13.71 16.96 67.64
N HIS A 108 -14.30 17.73 66.75
CA HIS A 108 -14.85 19.04 67.06
C HIS A 108 -16.00 18.95 68.07
N ASN A 109 -16.89 17.97 67.95
CA ASN A 109 -17.97 17.72 68.89
C ASN A 109 -17.45 17.33 70.26
N ALA A 110 -16.45 16.45 70.33
CA ALA A 110 -15.82 16.04 71.57
C ALA A 110 -15.12 17.20 72.27
N GLN A 111 -14.45 18.09 71.53
CA GLN A 111 -13.80 19.26 72.00
C GLN A 111 -14.81 20.24 72.61
N GLN A 112 -15.93 20.47 71.96
CA GLN A 112 -16.99 21.31 72.47
C GLN A 112 -17.59 20.78 73.79
N LYS A 113 -17.85 19.47 73.88
CA LYS A 113 -18.33 18.84 75.12
C LYS A 113 -17.34 19.02 76.25
N TRP A 114 -16.06 18.85 75.97
CA TRP A 114 -15.02 18.98 76.97
C TRP A 114 -14.91 20.39 77.49
N GLU A 115 -15.09 21.43 76.64
CA GLU A 115 -15.07 22.82 77.01
C GLU A 115 -16.30 23.27 77.87
N GLU A 116 -17.45 22.57 77.61
CA GLU A 116 -18.67 22.81 78.39
C GLU A 116 -18.62 22.26 79.84
N GLU A 117 -17.81 21.28 80.04
CA GLU A 117 -17.58 20.70 81.39
C GLU A 117 -16.57 21.59 82.17
#